data_c206aba96cf0f3a1eff85eb7f5bd63f5
#
_entry.id   c206aba96cf0f3a1eff85eb7f5bd63f5
#
_cell.length_a   1.000
_cell.length_b   1.000
_cell.length_c   1.000
_cell.angle_alpha   90.00
_cell.angle_beta   90.00
_cell.angle_gamma   90.00
#
_symmetry.space_group_name_H-M   'P 1'
#
loop_
_entity.id
_entity.type
_entity.pdbx_description
1 polymer ?
#
loop_
_entity_poly.entity_id
_entity_poly.type
_entity_poly.pdbx_seq_one_letter_code
_entity_poly.pdbx_strand_id
1 'polypeptide(L)'
;MCVLSCQLVMVGTLQALYEIRSSTGKAETDGLPDSTISEFLQIDPSLSRAIEEASVNFQSLINEMGDNLLSMNEGELSSFLQSDYVNFYSAPTVNPYVAIAARGPWIVTSHGAVIHDNGGYGMLGMGHGPDDVIHSMQQNWVMANVMTPSFSQKRLSDRLKKEVGHTRGNCPFSKFVCLNSGSESMTISMLSLIHISEPTRQSK
;
A
#
# COMPACT_ATOMS: atom_id res chain seq x y z
N MET A 1 -28.72 16.40 -16.22
CA MET A 1 -28.03 15.23 -16.79
C MET A 1 -26.97 14.65 -15.88
N CYS A 2 -26.28 15.42 -15.03
CA CYS A 2 -25.19 14.93 -14.16
C CYS A 2 -25.66 14.05 -12.98
N VAL A 3 -26.82 14.30 -12.38
CA VAL A 3 -27.29 13.57 -11.16
C VAL A 3 -27.75 12.14 -11.49
N LEU A 4 -28.38 11.91 -12.62
CA LEU A 4 -28.83 10.57 -13.05
C LEU A 4 -27.65 9.65 -13.43
N SER A 5 -26.57 10.20 -14.01
CA SER A 5 -25.37 9.42 -14.32
C SER A 5 -24.62 9.01 -13.05
N CYS A 6 -24.55 9.87 -12.05
CA CYS A 6 -23.90 9.57 -10.77
C CYS A 6 -24.65 8.50 -9.97
N GLN A 7 -25.99 8.55 -9.97
CA GLN A 7 -26.81 7.50 -9.34
C GLN A 7 -26.69 6.14 -10.03
N LEU A 8 -26.61 6.10 -11.35
CA LEU A 8 -26.43 4.85 -12.10
C LEU A 8 -25.07 4.20 -11.83
N VAL A 9 -23.99 4.98 -11.78
CA VAL A 9 -22.65 4.50 -11.43
C VAL A 9 -22.64 3.96 -10.00
N MET A 10 -23.21 4.67 -9.05
CA MET A 10 -23.26 4.26 -7.65
C MET A 10 -24.01 2.93 -7.44
N VAL A 11 -25.14 2.74 -8.13
CA VAL A 11 -25.90 1.48 -8.08
C VAL A 11 -25.08 0.33 -8.65
N GLY A 12 -24.36 0.54 -9.76
CA GLY A 12 -23.50 -0.47 -10.37
C GLY A 12 -22.30 -0.84 -9.46
N THR A 13 -21.72 0.13 -8.78
CA THR A 13 -20.58 -0.08 -7.88
C THR A 13 -20.99 -0.89 -6.64
N LEU A 14 -22.12 -0.57 -6.01
CA LEU A 14 -22.63 -1.39 -4.90
C LEU A 14 -23.05 -2.79 -5.35
N GLN A 15 -23.61 -2.92 -6.55
CA GLN A 15 -23.96 -4.21 -7.13
C GLN A 15 -22.74 -5.13 -7.27
N ALA A 16 -21.59 -4.58 -7.68
CA ALA A 16 -20.33 -5.34 -7.74
C ALA A 16 -19.90 -5.89 -6.37
N LEU A 17 -20.07 -5.13 -5.28
CA LEU A 17 -19.83 -5.65 -3.93
C LEU A 17 -20.80 -6.77 -3.54
N TYR A 18 -22.07 -6.66 -3.89
CA TYR A 18 -23.05 -7.71 -3.62
C TYR A 18 -22.73 -8.99 -4.39
N GLU A 19 -22.26 -8.89 -5.62
CA GLU A 19 -21.82 -10.04 -6.41
C GLU A 19 -20.64 -10.76 -5.75
N ILE A 20 -19.62 -10.03 -5.30
CA ILE A 20 -18.50 -10.59 -4.54
C ILE A 20 -19.01 -11.30 -3.27
N ARG A 21 -19.80 -10.60 -2.44
CA ARG A 21 -20.33 -11.14 -1.17
C ARG A 21 -21.19 -12.39 -1.35
N SER A 22 -21.97 -12.44 -2.44
CA SER A 22 -22.83 -13.58 -2.73
C SER A 22 -22.12 -14.80 -3.31
N SER A 23 -20.92 -14.59 -3.82
CA SER A 23 -20.11 -15.63 -4.49
C SER A 23 -18.99 -16.18 -3.60
N THR A 24 -18.85 -15.68 -2.36
CA THR A 24 -17.80 -16.06 -1.42
C THR A 24 -18.35 -16.77 -0.19
N GLY A 25 -17.47 -17.40 0.58
CA GLY A 25 -17.83 -18.00 1.86
C GLY A 25 -18.16 -16.96 2.93
N LYS A 26 -18.13 -17.39 4.18
CA LYS A 26 -18.45 -16.50 5.31
C LYS A 26 -17.36 -15.43 5.47
N ALA A 27 -17.76 -14.16 5.42
CA ALA A 27 -16.92 -13.04 5.82
C ALA A 27 -16.74 -13.02 7.34
N GLU A 28 -15.55 -12.70 7.80
CA GLU A 28 -15.21 -12.47 9.21
C GLU A 28 -14.91 -10.99 9.47
N THR A 29 -14.67 -10.24 8.41
CA THR A 29 -14.43 -8.79 8.44
C THR A 29 -15.71 -8.05 8.08
N ASP A 30 -16.28 -7.31 9.02
CA ASP A 30 -17.53 -6.58 8.80
C ASP A 30 -17.39 -5.44 7.79
N GLY A 31 -16.27 -4.73 7.80
CA GLY A 31 -16.05 -3.55 6.95
C GLY A 31 -16.99 -2.38 7.27
N LEU A 32 -17.08 -1.42 6.36
CA LEU A 32 -18.01 -0.30 6.48
C LEU A 32 -19.44 -0.70 6.09
N PRO A 33 -20.47 -0.12 6.75
CA PRO A 33 -21.86 -0.28 6.34
C PRO A 33 -22.13 0.28 4.95
N ASP A 34 -23.04 -0.34 4.19
CA ASP A 34 -23.37 0.07 2.82
C ASP A 34 -23.89 1.52 2.73
N SER A 35 -24.57 2.01 3.78
CA SER A 35 -24.96 3.43 3.88
C SER A 35 -23.74 4.36 3.86
N THR A 36 -22.73 4.02 4.65
CA THR A 36 -21.47 4.79 4.73
C THR A 36 -20.67 4.68 3.42
N ILE A 37 -20.62 3.49 2.82
CA ILE A 37 -20.01 3.30 1.49
C ILE A 37 -20.70 4.21 0.46
N SER A 38 -22.04 4.25 0.46
CA SER A 38 -22.82 5.08 -0.45
C SER A 38 -22.55 6.57 -0.28
N GLU A 39 -22.34 7.06 0.95
CA GLU A 39 -21.96 8.43 1.22
C GLU A 39 -20.57 8.76 0.66
N PHE A 40 -19.59 7.89 0.90
CA PHE A 40 -18.23 8.09 0.39
C PHE A 40 -18.12 7.98 -1.13
N LEU A 41 -18.91 7.13 -1.78
CA LEU A 41 -18.96 7.04 -3.24
C LEU A 41 -19.35 8.36 -3.92
N GLN A 42 -20.03 9.26 -3.20
CA GLN A 42 -20.41 10.57 -3.73
C GLN A 42 -19.28 11.60 -3.66
N ILE A 43 -18.30 11.42 -2.77
CA ILE A 43 -17.30 12.43 -2.46
C ILE A 43 -15.87 11.97 -2.76
N ASP A 44 -15.61 10.66 -2.83
CA ASP A 44 -14.29 10.12 -3.08
C ASP A 44 -14.27 9.12 -4.27
N PRO A 45 -13.78 9.54 -5.43
CA PRO A 45 -13.71 8.70 -6.63
C PRO A 45 -12.73 7.54 -6.47
N SER A 46 -11.80 7.58 -5.50
CA SER A 46 -10.87 6.47 -5.28
C SER A 46 -11.56 5.24 -4.74
N LEU A 47 -12.67 5.39 -3.99
CA LEU A 47 -13.50 4.28 -3.54
C LEU A 47 -14.18 3.56 -4.71
N SER A 48 -14.78 4.31 -5.65
CA SER A 48 -15.38 3.71 -6.84
C SER A 48 -14.36 2.88 -7.63
N ARG A 49 -13.17 3.44 -7.85
CA ARG A 49 -12.07 2.74 -8.53
C ARG A 49 -11.63 1.48 -7.78
N ALA A 50 -11.53 1.54 -6.46
CA ALA A 50 -11.16 0.37 -5.65
C ALA A 50 -12.19 -0.77 -5.81
N ILE A 51 -13.48 -0.45 -5.82
CA ILE A 51 -14.55 -1.45 -5.96
C ILE A 51 -14.59 -2.01 -7.39
N GLU A 52 -14.44 -1.17 -8.40
CA GLU A 52 -14.37 -1.59 -9.80
C GLU A 52 -13.19 -2.53 -10.05
N GLU A 53 -12.01 -2.18 -9.54
CA GLU A 53 -10.82 -3.03 -9.61
C GLU A 53 -11.00 -4.34 -8.82
N ALA A 54 -11.67 -4.28 -7.66
CA ALA A 54 -11.98 -5.49 -6.91
C ALA A 54 -12.84 -6.46 -7.72
N SER A 55 -13.86 -5.97 -8.43
CA SER A 55 -14.71 -6.81 -9.29
C SER A 55 -13.91 -7.46 -10.42
N VAL A 56 -13.03 -6.69 -11.07
CA VAL A 56 -12.16 -7.22 -12.15
C VAL A 56 -11.18 -8.28 -11.60
N ASN A 57 -10.52 -7.97 -10.48
CA ASN A 57 -9.56 -8.87 -9.84
C ASN A 57 -10.24 -10.14 -9.33
N PHE A 58 -11.45 -10.03 -8.78
CA PHE A 58 -12.23 -11.16 -8.32
C PHE A 58 -12.51 -12.15 -9.46
N GLN A 59 -12.97 -11.66 -10.61
CA GLN A 59 -13.17 -12.50 -11.79
C GLN A 59 -11.87 -13.12 -12.32
N SER A 60 -10.78 -12.37 -12.28
CA SER A 60 -9.47 -12.89 -12.68
C SER A 60 -8.99 -14.01 -11.75
N LEU A 61 -9.19 -13.86 -10.44
CA LEU A 61 -8.83 -14.88 -9.44
C LEU A 61 -9.66 -16.16 -9.59
N ILE A 62 -10.95 -16.04 -9.87
CA ILE A 62 -11.80 -17.21 -10.20
C ILE A 62 -11.22 -17.95 -11.41
N ASN A 63 -10.87 -17.25 -12.47
CA ASN A 63 -10.34 -17.85 -13.68
C ASN A 63 -8.96 -18.51 -13.47
N GLU A 64 -8.13 -17.96 -12.58
CA GLU A 64 -6.78 -18.45 -12.29
C GLU A 64 -6.77 -19.61 -11.32
N MET A 65 -7.52 -19.52 -10.22
CA MET A 65 -7.44 -20.42 -9.07
C MET A 65 -8.67 -21.31 -8.89
N GLY A 66 -9.73 -21.03 -9.61
CA GLY A 66 -11.01 -21.73 -9.53
C GLY A 66 -11.94 -21.22 -8.41
N ASP A 67 -13.22 -21.52 -8.55
CA ASP A 67 -14.29 -21.06 -7.65
C ASP A 67 -14.13 -21.58 -6.21
N ASN A 68 -13.54 -22.76 -6.05
CA ASN A 68 -13.42 -23.40 -4.73
C ASN A 68 -12.60 -22.57 -3.72
N LEU A 69 -11.59 -21.84 -4.20
CA LEU A 69 -10.75 -21.05 -3.32
C LEU A 69 -11.52 -19.87 -2.72
N LEU A 70 -12.30 -19.17 -3.54
CA LEU A 70 -13.07 -18.01 -3.10
C LEU A 70 -14.34 -18.38 -2.34
N SER A 71 -14.79 -19.64 -2.43
CA SER A 71 -15.91 -20.16 -1.63
C SER A 71 -15.51 -20.53 -0.18
N MET A 72 -14.21 -20.50 0.17
CA MET A 72 -13.74 -20.67 1.55
C MET A 72 -14.23 -19.52 2.44
N ASN A 73 -14.32 -19.78 3.75
CA ASN A 73 -14.48 -18.70 4.73
C ASN A 73 -13.23 -17.81 4.75
N GLU A 74 -13.38 -16.57 5.12
CA GLU A 74 -12.28 -15.58 5.05
C GLU A 74 -11.04 -16.00 5.87
N GLY A 75 -11.22 -16.55 7.07
CA GLY A 75 -10.12 -17.05 7.90
C GLY A 75 -9.46 -18.30 7.32
N GLU A 76 -10.22 -19.20 6.70
CA GLU A 76 -9.70 -20.39 6.00
C GLU A 76 -8.87 -19.97 4.78
N LEU A 77 -9.36 -19.02 3.98
CA LEU A 77 -8.65 -18.47 2.84
C LEU A 77 -7.33 -17.80 3.28
N SER A 78 -7.38 -16.96 4.31
CA SER A 78 -6.18 -16.30 4.86
C SER A 78 -5.15 -17.33 5.32
N SER A 79 -5.57 -18.38 6.02
CA SER A 79 -4.70 -19.44 6.50
C SER A 79 -4.09 -20.25 5.35
N PHE A 80 -4.89 -20.55 4.33
CA PHE A 80 -4.44 -21.25 3.13
C PHE A 80 -3.36 -20.45 2.39
N LEU A 81 -3.58 -19.16 2.15
CA LEU A 81 -2.63 -18.29 1.43
C LEU A 81 -1.31 -18.10 2.17
N GLN A 82 -1.30 -18.26 3.49
CA GLN A 82 -0.09 -18.12 4.31
C GLN A 82 0.62 -19.44 4.60
N SER A 83 0.06 -20.58 4.18
CA SER A 83 0.54 -21.92 4.58
C SER A 83 1.98 -22.20 4.17
N ASP A 84 2.43 -21.61 3.07
CA ASP A 84 3.77 -21.86 2.51
C ASP A 84 4.84 -20.89 3.04
N TYR A 85 4.46 -19.95 3.91
CA TYR A 85 5.37 -18.94 4.45
C TYR A 85 5.56 -19.07 5.97
N VAL A 86 6.78 -18.80 6.41
CA VAL A 86 7.05 -18.66 7.86
C VAL A 86 6.53 -17.31 8.31
N ASN A 87 5.47 -17.31 9.11
CA ASN A 87 4.97 -16.10 9.74
C ASN A 87 5.67 -15.91 11.09
N PHE A 88 6.47 -14.86 11.22
CA PHE A 88 7.18 -14.51 12.45
C PHE A 88 6.40 -13.55 13.37
N TYR A 89 5.25 -13.07 12.92
CA TYR A 89 4.32 -12.32 13.77
C TYR A 89 3.42 -13.28 14.55
N SER A 90 2.99 -12.86 15.74
CA SER A 90 2.01 -13.64 16.49
C SER A 90 0.67 -13.69 15.75
N ALA A 91 -0.02 -14.83 15.80
CA ALA A 91 -1.28 -15.04 15.10
C ALA A 91 -2.33 -13.92 15.32
N PRO A 92 -2.50 -13.34 16.52
CA PRO A 92 -3.44 -12.24 16.73
C PRO A 92 -3.09 -10.92 16.03
N THR A 93 -1.88 -10.79 15.49
CA THR A 93 -1.44 -9.57 14.78
C THR A 93 -1.57 -9.69 13.27
N VAL A 94 -1.93 -10.85 12.76
CA VAL A 94 -2.19 -11.06 11.33
C VAL A 94 -3.56 -10.49 10.99
N ASN A 95 -3.63 -9.70 9.92
CA ASN A 95 -4.91 -9.20 9.44
C ASN A 95 -5.81 -10.39 9.03
N PRO A 96 -7.07 -10.42 9.48
CA PRO A 96 -7.96 -11.54 9.21
C PRO A 96 -8.53 -11.54 7.77
N TYR A 97 -8.26 -10.51 6.99
CA TYR A 97 -8.82 -10.31 5.66
C TYR A 97 -7.78 -10.45 4.54
N VAL A 98 -8.25 -10.81 3.37
CA VAL A 98 -7.46 -10.85 2.14
C VAL A 98 -7.88 -9.70 1.24
N ALA A 99 -6.97 -8.74 1.00
CA ALA A 99 -7.23 -7.62 0.10
C ALA A 99 -7.12 -8.06 -1.36
N ILE A 100 -8.09 -7.68 -2.20
CA ILE A 100 -8.07 -7.96 -3.64
C ILE A 100 -7.95 -6.68 -4.49
N ALA A 101 -8.30 -5.52 -3.93
CA ALA A 101 -8.03 -4.22 -4.54
C ALA A 101 -7.87 -3.16 -3.46
N ALA A 102 -7.09 -2.11 -3.80
CA ALA A 102 -6.95 -0.95 -2.93
C ALA A 102 -6.60 0.32 -3.72
N ARG A 103 -7.25 1.45 -3.38
CA ARG A 103 -6.99 2.77 -3.96
C ARG A 103 -7.12 3.87 -2.90
N GLY A 104 -6.16 4.79 -2.89
CA GLY A 104 -6.15 5.83 -1.86
C GLY A 104 -6.19 5.22 -0.46
N PRO A 105 -7.14 5.58 0.40
CA PRO A 105 -7.31 4.99 1.73
C PRO A 105 -8.21 3.75 1.74
N TRP A 106 -8.68 3.26 0.60
CA TRP A 106 -9.69 2.22 0.53
C TRP A 106 -9.11 0.86 0.20
N ILE A 107 -9.50 -0.15 0.94
CA ILE A 107 -9.23 -1.56 0.68
C ILE A 107 -10.57 -2.26 0.45
N VAL A 108 -10.62 -3.12 -0.57
CA VAL A 108 -11.73 -4.06 -0.79
C VAL A 108 -11.20 -5.48 -0.62
N THR A 109 -11.87 -6.24 0.24
CA THR A 109 -11.46 -7.62 0.56
C THR A 109 -12.04 -8.63 -0.41
N SER A 110 -11.48 -9.84 -0.42
CA SER A 110 -11.98 -10.97 -1.20
C SER A 110 -13.44 -11.35 -0.87
N HIS A 111 -13.92 -11.00 0.32
CA HIS A 111 -15.29 -11.24 0.79
C HIS A 111 -16.18 -10.00 0.72
N GLY A 112 -15.73 -8.96 -0.03
CA GLY A 112 -16.52 -7.77 -0.32
C GLY A 112 -16.68 -6.79 0.85
N ALA A 113 -15.84 -6.90 1.89
CA ALA A 113 -15.77 -5.86 2.90
C ALA A 113 -14.98 -4.64 2.35
N VAL A 114 -15.45 -3.45 2.65
CA VAL A 114 -14.75 -2.18 2.38
C VAL A 114 -14.16 -1.66 3.67
N ILE A 115 -12.86 -1.40 3.66
CA ILE A 115 -12.11 -0.93 4.83
C ILE A 115 -11.46 0.41 4.49
N HIS A 116 -11.48 1.34 5.45
CA HIS A 116 -10.68 2.56 5.38
C HIS A 116 -9.34 2.33 6.09
N ASP A 117 -8.27 2.30 5.30
CA ASP A 117 -6.90 2.14 5.82
C ASP A 117 -6.34 3.50 6.25
N ASN A 118 -6.09 3.63 7.55
CA ASN A 118 -5.55 4.85 8.15
C ASN A 118 -4.01 4.97 8.03
N GLY A 119 -3.43 4.40 6.99
CA GLY A 119 -2.04 4.65 6.63
C GLY A 119 -1.11 3.44 6.68
N GLY A 120 -1.63 2.19 6.70
CA GLY A 120 -0.83 0.99 6.48
C GLY A 120 0.41 0.91 7.37
N TYR A 121 0.28 1.06 8.67
CA TYR A 121 1.41 1.15 9.62
C TYR A 121 2.35 2.36 9.37
N GLY A 122 1.85 3.43 8.75
CA GLY A 122 2.65 4.60 8.39
C GLY A 122 3.53 4.42 7.14
N MET A 123 3.42 3.31 6.43
CA MET A 123 4.20 3.03 5.21
C MET A 123 3.54 3.56 3.94
N LEU A 124 2.23 3.75 3.95
CA LEU A 124 1.44 4.16 2.79
C LEU A 124 0.98 5.62 2.89
N GLY A 125 1.89 6.54 3.19
CA GLY A 125 1.57 7.96 3.34
C GLY A 125 0.96 8.63 2.11
N MET A 126 1.05 7.99 0.93
CA MET A 126 0.43 8.43 -0.32
C MET A 126 -0.82 7.62 -0.69
N GLY A 127 -1.26 6.72 0.18
CA GLY A 127 -2.35 5.78 -0.08
C GLY A 127 -1.96 4.63 -1.01
N HIS A 128 -2.92 3.74 -1.26
CA HIS A 128 -2.77 2.61 -2.16
C HIS A 128 -2.80 3.06 -3.62
N GLY A 129 -1.92 2.50 -4.44
CA GLY A 129 -1.88 2.72 -5.88
C GLY A 129 -1.79 4.20 -6.30
N PRO A 130 -0.87 5.02 -5.76
CA PRO A 130 -0.77 6.44 -6.11
C PRO A 130 -0.35 6.61 -7.56
N ASP A 131 -1.24 7.15 -8.39
CA ASP A 131 -1.07 7.24 -9.85
C ASP A 131 0.21 7.99 -10.23
N ASP A 132 0.55 9.08 -9.56
CA ASP A 132 1.76 9.88 -9.84
C ASP A 132 3.05 9.08 -9.60
N VAL A 133 3.10 8.26 -8.56
CA VAL A 133 4.26 7.41 -8.26
C VAL A 133 4.38 6.30 -9.30
N ILE A 134 3.26 5.61 -9.59
CA ILE A 134 3.23 4.54 -10.59
C ILE A 134 3.62 5.10 -11.96
N HIS A 135 3.07 6.24 -12.37
CA HIS A 135 3.42 6.90 -13.62
C HIS A 135 4.92 7.27 -13.66
N SER A 136 5.46 7.79 -12.56
CA SER A 136 6.90 8.09 -12.46
C SER A 136 7.77 6.85 -12.60
N MET A 137 7.35 5.70 -12.05
CA MET A 137 8.07 4.42 -12.17
C MET A 137 8.04 3.85 -13.59
N GLN A 138 7.03 4.18 -14.39
CA GLN A 138 6.91 3.73 -15.78
C GLN A 138 7.77 4.52 -16.76
N GLN A 139 8.41 5.61 -16.33
CA GLN A 139 9.25 6.42 -17.21
C GLN A 139 10.57 5.71 -17.51
N ASN A 140 11.12 5.98 -18.69
CA ASN A 140 12.42 5.45 -19.12
C ASN A 140 13.58 6.17 -18.40
N TRP A 141 13.76 5.88 -17.12
CA TRP A 141 14.88 6.40 -16.35
C TRP A 141 16.18 5.64 -16.69
N VAL A 142 17.31 6.36 -16.65
CA VAL A 142 18.61 5.72 -16.73
C VAL A 142 18.86 4.92 -15.46
N MET A 143 18.87 3.61 -15.57
CA MET A 143 19.14 2.65 -14.50
C MET A 143 20.60 2.21 -14.57
N ALA A 144 21.50 3.04 -14.07
CA ALA A 144 22.92 2.71 -13.96
C ALA A 144 23.22 2.11 -12.57
N ASN A 145 24.41 1.50 -12.42
CA ASN A 145 24.79 1.01 -11.10
C ASN A 145 25.02 2.17 -10.11
N VAL A 146 25.02 1.85 -8.81
CA VAL A 146 25.13 2.83 -7.72
C VAL A 146 26.39 3.71 -7.77
N MET A 147 27.43 3.25 -8.44
CA MET A 147 28.70 3.99 -8.59
C MET A 147 28.68 4.99 -9.75
N THR A 148 27.64 4.98 -10.58
CA THR A 148 27.51 5.90 -11.71
C THR A 148 26.75 7.16 -11.27
N PRO A 149 27.36 8.35 -11.36
CA PRO A 149 26.64 9.60 -11.04
C PRO A 149 25.41 9.78 -11.91
N SER A 150 24.30 10.23 -11.31
CA SER A 150 23.07 10.47 -12.04
C SER A 150 22.40 11.80 -11.67
N PHE A 151 21.70 12.39 -12.64
CA PHE A 151 20.88 13.58 -12.38
C PHE A 151 19.72 13.28 -11.42
N SER A 152 19.20 12.06 -11.40
CA SER A 152 18.15 11.65 -10.49
C SER A 152 18.61 11.71 -9.03
N GLN A 153 19.83 11.27 -8.73
CA GLN A 153 20.41 11.40 -7.37
C GLN A 153 20.57 12.86 -6.96
N LYS A 154 21.00 13.71 -7.89
CA LYS A 154 21.12 15.16 -7.60
C LYS A 154 19.77 15.80 -7.32
N ARG A 155 18.76 15.51 -8.13
CA ARG A 155 17.38 15.99 -7.92
C ARG A 155 16.81 15.53 -6.57
N LEU A 156 17.03 14.25 -6.22
CA LEU A 156 16.60 13.69 -4.93
C LEU A 156 17.28 14.44 -3.77
N SER A 157 18.61 14.63 -3.82
CA SER A 157 19.34 15.33 -2.74
C SER A 157 18.91 16.78 -2.59
N ASP A 158 18.62 17.49 -3.68
CA ASP A 158 18.12 18.86 -3.64
C ASP A 158 16.71 18.93 -3.03
N ARG A 159 15.85 17.98 -3.41
CA ARG A 159 14.51 17.86 -2.82
C ARG A 159 14.58 17.53 -1.34
N LEU A 160 15.40 16.58 -0.92
CA LEU A 160 15.61 16.25 0.50
C LEU A 160 16.10 17.46 1.30
N LYS A 161 17.06 18.23 0.76
CA LYS A 161 17.51 19.47 1.42
C LYS A 161 16.38 20.48 1.61
N LYS A 162 15.54 20.64 0.59
CA LYS A 162 14.39 21.53 0.66
C LYS A 162 13.36 21.06 1.70
N GLU A 163 13.00 19.80 1.71
CA GLU A 163 12.00 19.25 2.64
C GLU A 163 12.50 19.24 4.09
N VAL A 164 13.73 18.78 4.32
CA VAL A 164 14.33 18.79 5.67
C VAL A 164 14.53 20.22 6.19
N GLY A 165 14.84 21.16 5.30
CA GLY A 165 15.02 22.58 5.64
C GLY A 165 13.74 23.39 5.76
N HIS A 166 12.59 22.83 5.40
CA HIS A 166 11.32 23.55 5.26
C HIS A 166 10.94 24.40 6.48
N THR A 167 11.01 23.83 7.69
CA THR A 167 10.65 24.54 8.93
C THR A 167 11.80 25.30 9.58
N ARG A 168 13.04 25.03 9.20
CA ARG A 168 14.26 25.59 9.80
C ARG A 168 14.94 26.65 8.93
N GLY A 169 14.42 26.89 7.73
CA GLY A 169 14.99 27.82 6.76
C GLY A 169 16.21 27.26 6.00
N ASN A 170 16.92 26.26 6.55
CA ASN A 170 18.03 25.59 5.90
C ASN A 170 18.13 24.13 6.32
N CYS A 171 18.68 23.29 5.45
CA CYS A 171 18.97 21.90 5.77
C CYS A 171 20.28 21.80 6.57
N PRO A 172 20.27 21.17 7.76
CA PRO A 172 21.48 20.98 8.57
C PRO A 172 22.42 19.91 8.02
N PHE A 173 21.96 19.11 7.05
CA PHE A 173 22.71 18.00 6.48
C PHE A 173 23.33 18.37 5.13
N SER A 174 24.61 18.11 4.97
CA SER A 174 25.34 18.33 3.71
C SER A 174 25.25 17.14 2.77
N LYS A 175 25.13 15.90 3.31
CA LYS A 175 25.15 14.64 2.58
C LYS A 175 24.04 13.71 3.08
N PHE A 176 23.61 12.80 2.21
CA PHE A 176 22.60 11.79 2.50
C PHE A 176 23.12 10.42 2.10
N VAL A 177 22.75 9.42 2.88
CA VAL A 177 22.93 7.99 2.57
C VAL A 177 21.55 7.38 2.44
N CYS A 178 21.24 6.82 1.27
CA CYS A 178 19.97 6.15 1.03
C CYS A 178 20.16 4.63 1.24
N LEU A 179 19.30 4.04 2.06
CA LEU A 179 19.29 2.62 2.41
C LEU A 179 17.91 2.05 2.18
N ASN A 180 17.79 0.72 2.11
CA ASN A 180 16.54 0.07 1.73
C ASN A 180 15.52 -0.02 2.88
N SER A 181 15.96 0.12 4.13
CA SER A 181 15.07 0.03 5.29
C SER A 181 15.49 0.94 6.44
N GLY A 182 14.53 1.24 7.32
CA GLY A 182 14.82 1.96 8.58
C GLY A 182 15.79 1.20 9.49
N SER A 183 15.71 -0.13 9.54
CA SER A 183 16.61 -0.98 10.32
C SER A 183 18.06 -0.88 9.83
N GLU A 184 18.27 -0.92 8.51
CA GLU A 184 19.60 -0.68 7.93
C GLU A 184 20.12 0.72 8.25
N SER A 185 19.26 1.73 8.16
CA SER A 185 19.60 3.12 8.48
C SER A 185 20.03 3.27 9.95
N MET A 186 19.32 2.63 10.88
CA MET A 186 19.70 2.60 12.29
C MET A 186 21.03 1.88 12.52
N THR A 187 21.24 0.74 11.88
CA THR A 187 22.49 -0.03 11.99
C THR A 187 23.69 0.80 11.52
N ILE A 188 23.60 1.43 10.34
CA ILE A 188 24.66 2.28 9.81
C ILE A 188 24.89 3.52 10.70
N SER A 189 23.84 4.12 11.25
CA SER A 189 23.96 5.23 12.19
C SER A 189 24.71 4.84 13.46
N MET A 190 24.37 3.70 14.04
CA MET A 190 25.05 3.15 15.23
C MET A 190 26.53 2.86 14.97
N LEU A 191 26.83 2.18 13.86
CA LEU A 191 28.22 1.90 13.46
C LEU A 191 29.03 3.19 13.24
N SER A 192 28.42 4.19 12.62
CA SER A 192 29.08 5.50 12.42
C SER A 192 29.38 6.20 13.74
N LEU A 193 28.48 6.14 14.73
CA LEU A 193 28.70 6.69 16.06
C LEU A 193 29.83 5.96 16.81
N ILE A 194 29.95 4.63 16.70
CA ILE A 194 31.05 3.88 17.28
C ILE A 194 32.38 4.34 16.69
N HIS A 195 32.49 4.48 15.38
CA HIS A 195 33.71 4.97 14.72
C HIS A 195 34.09 6.40 15.09
N ILE A 196 33.12 7.24 15.38
CA ILE A 196 33.35 8.63 15.81
C ILE A 196 33.79 8.68 17.27
N SER A 197 33.18 7.89 18.15
CA SER A 197 33.45 7.91 19.59
C SER A 197 34.65 7.06 20.00
N GLU A 198 34.97 6.03 19.25
CA GLU A 198 36.14 5.17 19.46
C GLU A 198 37.03 5.13 18.20
N PRO A 199 37.75 6.21 17.89
CA PRO A 199 38.68 6.20 16.77
C PRO A 199 39.72 5.11 17.02
N THR A 200 39.76 4.13 16.13
CA THR A 200 40.74 3.04 16.17
C THR A 200 42.12 3.67 16.28
N ARG A 201 42.82 3.44 17.41
CA ARG A 201 44.24 3.78 17.54
C ARG A 201 44.96 2.95 16.49
N GLN A 202 45.29 3.54 15.36
CA GLN A 202 46.29 2.93 14.50
C GLN A 202 47.59 2.88 15.32
N SER A 203 47.96 1.68 15.71
CA SER A 203 49.32 1.42 16.26
C SER A 203 50.32 1.83 15.18
N LYS A 204 51.14 2.81 15.50
CA LYS A 204 52.30 3.15 14.69
C LYS A 204 53.28 1.98 14.62
#